data_31e49c01b4d73860518b879429ec4692
#
_entry.id   31e49c01b4d73860518b879429ec4692
#
_cell.length_a   1.000
_cell.length_b   1.000
_cell.length_c   1.000
_cell.angle_alpha   90.00
_cell.angle_beta   90.00
_cell.angle_gamma   90.00
#
_symmetry.space_group_name_H-M   'P 1'
#
loop_
_entity.id
_entity.type
_entity.pdbx_description
1 polymer ?
#
loop_
_entity_poly.entity_id
_entity_poly.type
_entity_poly.pdbx_seq_one_letter_code
_entity_poly.pdbx_strand_id
1 'polypeptide(L)'
;MPAFSSKGLAIYLHKGGVAATELVPTAISKASPAVVTVASATGLTKGDVVKMESTGFKELDGKTFVIGTVDTTANTFQLIGADTTASTGTLGATPKAHVYKAADQIKLCLSSIDFSTEAGGSVSVGTFCDPSASIATPAATAGTVTLNGFIDKADTGYAELLKAAEDGVARMIEIVLPQDQGYIVAPVTLSSIGWQTPLEGAIGFTASGSLGSKPVHLF
;
A
#
# COMPACT_ATOMS: atom_id res chain seq x y z
N MET A 1 -14.42 11.74 17.44
CA MET A 1 -14.40 10.48 16.68
C MET A 1 -14.23 9.35 17.67
N PRO A 2 -15.03 8.28 17.62
CA PRO A 2 -14.79 7.14 18.48
C PRO A 2 -13.42 6.52 18.14
N ALA A 3 -12.65 6.19 19.18
CA ALA A 3 -11.40 5.47 19.02
C ALA A 3 -11.71 4.03 18.58
N PHE A 4 -11.01 3.54 17.55
CA PHE A 4 -11.20 2.18 17.08
C PHE A 4 -10.41 1.21 17.96
N SER A 5 -11.02 0.07 18.26
CA SER A 5 -10.33 -1.04 18.90
C SER A 5 -9.45 -1.76 17.88
N SER A 6 -8.20 -2.07 18.24
CA SER A 6 -7.33 -2.92 17.43
C SER A 6 -7.76 -4.40 17.38
N LYS A 7 -8.80 -4.77 18.14
CA LYS A 7 -9.35 -6.13 18.16
C LYS A 7 -10.01 -6.45 16.83
N GLY A 8 -9.47 -7.44 16.11
CA GLY A 8 -9.94 -7.84 14.79
C GLY A 8 -9.16 -7.23 13.61
N LEU A 9 -8.12 -6.43 13.89
CA LEU A 9 -7.18 -5.96 12.87
C LEU A 9 -6.40 -7.15 12.31
N ALA A 10 -6.31 -7.23 10.98
CA ALA A 10 -5.49 -8.23 10.30
C ALA A 10 -4.46 -7.53 9.41
N ILE A 11 -3.22 -8.00 9.49
CA ILE A 11 -2.10 -7.45 8.72
C ILE A 11 -1.60 -8.55 7.80
N TYR A 12 -1.46 -8.23 6.53
CA TYR A 12 -0.99 -9.13 5.50
C TYR A 12 0.23 -8.55 4.78
N LEU A 13 1.14 -9.45 4.41
CA LEU A 13 2.29 -9.15 3.56
C LEU A 13 2.21 -10.00 2.30
N HIS A 14 2.35 -9.41 1.13
CA HIS A 14 2.48 -10.17 -0.11
C HIS A 14 3.84 -10.84 -0.19
N LYS A 15 3.85 -12.11 -0.63
CA LYS A 15 5.07 -12.92 -0.79
C LYS A 15 6.03 -12.27 -1.78
N GLY A 16 7.31 -12.32 -1.45
CA GLY A 16 8.36 -11.92 -2.36
C GLY A 16 8.54 -12.90 -3.52
N GLY A 17 8.99 -12.36 -4.66
CA GLY A 17 9.25 -13.17 -5.85
C GLY A 17 7.99 -13.54 -6.67
N VAL A 18 6.79 -13.19 -6.18
CA VAL A 18 5.57 -13.28 -6.97
C VAL A 18 5.40 -11.96 -7.70
N ALA A 19 5.61 -11.97 -9.01
CA ALA A 19 5.41 -10.80 -9.83
C ALA A 19 3.93 -10.39 -9.85
N ALA A 20 3.66 -9.10 -9.74
CA ALA A 20 2.31 -8.58 -9.96
C ALA A 20 1.82 -8.95 -11.37
N THR A 21 0.57 -9.34 -11.47
CA THR A 21 -0.07 -9.51 -12.79
C THR A 21 -0.29 -8.13 -13.41
N GLU A 22 0.37 -7.84 -14.51
CA GLU A 22 0.14 -6.59 -15.24
C GLU A 22 -1.10 -6.69 -16.11
N LEU A 23 -2.03 -5.77 -15.93
CA LEU A 23 -3.22 -5.58 -16.75
C LEU A 23 -3.16 -4.20 -17.40
N VAL A 24 -3.70 -4.10 -18.61
CA VAL A 24 -3.82 -2.83 -19.33
C VAL A 24 -5.26 -2.35 -19.25
N PRO A 25 -5.54 -1.27 -18.49
CA PRO A 25 -6.85 -0.63 -18.48
C PRO A 25 -7.25 -0.15 -19.87
N THR A 26 -8.47 -0.44 -20.30
CA THR A 26 -9.04 0.05 -21.57
C THR A 26 -10.04 1.18 -21.35
N ALA A 27 -10.61 1.27 -20.15
CA ALA A 27 -11.44 2.39 -19.72
C ALA A 27 -11.41 2.52 -18.20
N ILE A 28 -11.65 3.73 -17.71
CA ILE A 28 -11.83 4.05 -16.29
C ILE A 28 -13.04 4.96 -16.17
N SER A 29 -13.99 4.58 -15.32
CA SER A 29 -15.20 5.37 -15.09
C SER A 29 -14.91 6.62 -14.25
N LYS A 30 -15.71 7.68 -14.45
CA LYS A 30 -15.76 8.84 -13.55
C LYS A 30 -16.84 8.62 -12.51
N ALA A 31 -16.52 7.83 -11.49
CA ALA A 31 -17.45 7.36 -10.46
C ALA A 31 -16.76 7.22 -9.09
N SER A 32 -17.53 7.02 -8.05
CA SER A 32 -17.09 6.66 -6.71
C SER A 32 -17.91 5.45 -6.21
N PRO A 33 -17.31 4.25 -6.09
CA PRO A 33 -15.94 3.90 -6.44
C PRO A 33 -15.70 3.87 -7.94
N ALA A 34 -14.47 4.18 -8.36
CA ALA A 34 -14.06 4.09 -9.76
C ALA A 34 -14.09 2.64 -10.27
N VAL A 35 -14.53 2.43 -11.51
CA VAL A 35 -14.56 1.13 -12.17
C VAL A 35 -13.54 1.12 -13.31
N VAL A 36 -12.71 0.09 -13.33
CA VAL A 36 -11.69 -0.11 -14.35
C VAL A 36 -12.14 -1.24 -15.28
N THR A 37 -12.08 -1.01 -16.57
CA THR A 37 -12.29 -2.03 -17.61
C THR A 37 -10.95 -2.50 -18.15
N VAL A 38 -10.81 -3.80 -18.33
CA VAL A 38 -9.60 -4.45 -18.87
C VAL A 38 -9.98 -5.43 -19.97
N ALA A 39 -9.00 -5.96 -20.69
CA ALA A 39 -9.28 -6.97 -21.73
C ALA A 39 -9.82 -8.28 -21.13
N SER A 40 -9.37 -8.65 -19.93
CA SER A 40 -9.89 -9.82 -19.19
C SER A 40 -9.74 -9.59 -17.70
N ALA A 41 -10.82 -9.74 -16.97
CA ALA A 41 -10.86 -9.73 -15.49
C ALA A 41 -10.80 -11.16 -14.91
N THR A 42 -10.57 -12.18 -15.73
CA THR A 42 -10.47 -13.57 -15.28
C THR A 42 -9.35 -13.76 -14.28
N GLY A 43 -9.65 -14.40 -13.17
CA GLY A 43 -8.70 -14.65 -12.09
C GLY A 43 -8.49 -13.46 -11.14
N LEU A 44 -9.17 -12.33 -11.34
CA LEU A 44 -9.25 -11.28 -10.32
C LEU A 44 -10.26 -11.69 -9.25
N THR A 45 -9.96 -11.33 -8.00
CA THR A 45 -10.85 -11.57 -6.87
C THR A 45 -10.98 -10.32 -6.00
N LYS A 46 -12.10 -10.21 -5.31
CA LYS A 46 -12.26 -9.19 -4.27
C LYS A 46 -11.15 -9.37 -3.21
N GLY A 47 -10.51 -8.27 -2.84
CA GLY A 47 -9.38 -8.26 -1.89
C GLY A 47 -8.01 -8.33 -2.57
N ASP A 48 -7.92 -8.53 -3.89
CA ASP A 48 -6.66 -8.33 -4.60
C ASP A 48 -6.25 -6.86 -4.46
N VAL A 49 -4.95 -6.60 -4.35
CA VAL A 49 -4.40 -5.24 -4.29
C VAL A 49 -3.90 -4.83 -5.67
N VAL A 50 -4.20 -3.63 -6.10
CA VAL A 50 -3.79 -3.11 -7.41
C VAL A 50 -3.10 -1.75 -7.27
N LYS A 51 -1.93 -1.61 -7.89
CA LYS A 51 -1.23 -0.35 -8.07
C LYS A 51 -1.51 0.17 -9.48
N MET A 52 -2.00 1.39 -9.58
CA MET A 52 -2.33 2.04 -10.84
C MET A 52 -1.19 2.96 -11.29
N GLU A 53 -0.81 2.89 -12.57
CA GLU A 53 0.25 3.71 -13.14
C GLU A 53 -0.13 4.22 -14.53
N SER A 54 0.29 5.45 -14.84
CA SER A 54 0.12 6.08 -16.17
C SER A 54 -1.33 6.09 -16.66
N THR A 55 -2.28 6.13 -15.73
CA THR A 55 -3.72 6.06 -16.06
C THR A 55 -4.25 7.35 -16.70
N GLY A 56 -3.57 8.47 -16.47
CA GLY A 56 -4.03 9.81 -16.84
C GLY A 56 -5.04 10.42 -15.86
N PHE A 57 -5.35 9.71 -14.79
CA PHE A 57 -6.19 10.18 -13.68
C PHE A 57 -5.31 10.46 -12.47
N LYS A 58 -5.16 11.73 -12.08
CA LYS A 58 -4.32 12.14 -10.92
C LYS A 58 -4.71 11.46 -9.61
N GLU A 59 -5.99 11.15 -9.49
CA GLU A 59 -6.58 10.48 -8.33
C GLU A 59 -6.11 9.04 -8.19
N LEU A 60 -5.65 8.41 -9.29
CA LEU A 60 -5.26 7.00 -9.37
C LEU A 60 -3.76 6.79 -9.55
N ASP A 61 -3.10 7.67 -10.29
CA ASP A 61 -1.71 7.49 -10.70
C ASP A 61 -0.75 7.40 -9.52
N GLY A 62 0.06 6.33 -9.52
CA GLY A 62 1.03 6.03 -8.47
C GLY A 62 0.42 5.52 -7.17
N LYS A 63 -0.91 5.39 -7.08
CA LYS A 63 -1.60 4.94 -5.88
C LYS A 63 -1.97 3.47 -5.95
N THR A 64 -2.19 2.91 -4.76
CA THR A 64 -2.57 1.52 -4.55
C THR A 64 -3.98 1.44 -3.99
N PHE A 65 -4.77 0.51 -4.49
CA PHE A 65 -6.17 0.29 -4.10
C PHE A 65 -6.42 -1.19 -3.84
N VAL A 66 -7.52 -1.49 -3.14
CA VAL A 66 -8.04 -2.85 -3.02
C VAL A 66 -9.15 -3.05 -4.02
N ILE A 67 -9.17 -4.19 -4.68
CA ILE A 67 -10.22 -4.55 -5.63
C ILE A 67 -11.50 -4.92 -4.87
N GLY A 68 -12.57 -4.23 -5.20
CA GLY A 68 -13.90 -4.48 -4.67
C GLY A 68 -14.64 -5.56 -5.46
N THR A 69 -15.75 -5.17 -6.09
CA THR A 69 -16.52 -6.08 -6.95
C THR A 69 -15.79 -6.33 -8.26
N VAL A 70 -15.76 -7.59 -8.68
CA VAL A 70 -15.23 -8.00 -10.00
C VAL A 70 -16.37 -8.56 -10.82
N ASP A 71 -16.52 -8.08 -12.06
CA ASP A 71 -17.42 -8.62 -13.05
C ASP A 71 -16.61 -9.20 -14.21
N THR A 72 -16.52 -10.53 -14.26
CA THR A 72 -15.77 -11.24 -15.30
C THR A 72 -16.51 -11.26 -16.65
N THR A 73 -17.81 -11.01 -16.67
CA THR A 73 -18.60 -10.91 -17.92
C THR A 73 -18.37 -9.57 -18.59
N ALA A 74 -18.41 -8.48 -17.82
CA ALA A 74 -18.13 -7.14 -18.31
C ALA A 74 -16.62 -6.83 -18.36
N ASN A 75 -15.76 -7.71 -17.84
CA ASN A 75 -14.34 -7.51 -17.67
C ASN A 75 -13.98 -6.24 -16.90
N THR A 76 -14.67 -6.02 -15.78
CA THR A 76 -14.50 -4.84 -14.95
C THR A 76 -14.20 -5.18 -13.50
N PHE A 77 -13.54 -4.26 -12.81
CA PHE A 77 -13.37 -4.31 -11.36
C PHE A 77 -13.44 -2.92 -10.74
N GLN A 78 -13.92 -2.86 -9.49
CA GLN A 78 -14.02 -1.63 -8.72
C GLN A 78 -12.76 -1.39 -7.89
N LEU A 79 -12.39 -0.12 -7.74
CA LEU A 79 -11.30 0.33 -6.86
C LEU A 79 -11.91 0.91 -5.57
N ILE A 80 -11.80 0.19 -4.45
CA ILE A 80 -12.32 0.66 -3.15
C ILE A 80 -11.66 1.98 -2.79
N GLY A 81 -12.45 2.97 -2.38
CA GLY A 81 -11.98 4.28 -1.95
C GLY A 81 -11.47 5.20 -3.08
N ALA A 82 -11.54 4.78 -4.34
CA ALA A 82 -11.18 5.61 -5.47
C ALA A 82 -12.35 6.48 -5.90
N ASP A 83 -12.21 7.80 -5.83
CA ASP A 83 -13.19 8.76 -6.33
C ASP A 83 -12.61 9.51 -7.53
N THR A 84 -13.23 9.30 -8.69
CA THR A 84 -12.87 9.93 -9.96
C THR A 84 -14.00 10.79 -10.52
N THR A 85 -15.07 11.05 -9.74
CA THR A 85 -16.27 11.79 -10.19
C THR A 85 -15.93 13.19 -10.68
N ALA A 86 -15.04 13.89 -9.99
CA ALA A 86 -14.60 15.25 -10.36
C ALA A 86 -13.36 15.25 -11.28
N SER A 87 -12.88 14.09 -11.72
CA SER A 87 -11.67 14.01 -12.52
C SER A 87 -11.87 14.59 -13.91
N THR A 88 -10.94 15.44 -14.34
CA THR A 88 -10.83 15.91 -15.73
C THR A 88 -9.92 15.02 -16.57
N GLY A 89 -9.31 13.99 -15.96
CA GLY A 89 -8.42 13.05 -16.62
C GLY A 89 -9.09 12.28 -17.76
N THR A 90 -8.27 11.85 -18.69
CA THR A 90 -8.60 10.89 -19.75
C THR A 90 -7.61 9.75 -19.70
N LEU A 91 -8.02 8.58 -20.19
CA LEU A 91 -7.15 7.40 -20.16
C LEU A 91 -5.82 7.70 -20.83
N GLY A 92 -4.73 7.40 -20.12
CA GLY A 92 -3.37 7.59 -20.62
C GLY A 92 -3.05 6.69 -21.84
N ALA A 93 -1.95 6.97 -22.51
CA ALA A 93 -1.53 6.18 -23.68
C ALA A 93 -1.04 4.76 -23.31
N THR A 94 -0.46 4.60 -22.12
CA THR A 94 0.11 3.33 -21.64
C THR A 94 -0.30 3.07 -20.19
N PRO A 95 -1.63 2.94 -19.90
CA PRO A 95 -2.09 2.73 -18.55
C PRO A 95 -1.72 1.32 -18.09
N LYS A 96 -1.32 1.19 -16.81
CA LYS A 96 -0.96 -0.08 -16.20
C LYS A 96 -1.68 -0.27 -14.87
N ALA A 97 -2.07 -1.51 -14.61
CA ALA A 97 -2.59 -1.97 -13.34
C ALA A 97 -1.79 -3.19 -12.90
N HIS A 98 -0.98 -3.04 -11.86
CA HIS A 98 -0.18 -4.12 -11.29
C HIS A 98 -0.96 -4.77 -10.16
N VAL A 99 -1.46 -5.97 -10.39
CA VAL A 99 -2.32 -6.69 -9.44
C VAL A 99 -1.50 -7.67 -8.61
N TYR A 100 -1.61 -7.54 -7.30
CA TYR A 100 -1.07 -8.43 -6.28
C TYR A 100 -2.21 -9.28 -5.73
N LYS A 101 -2.12 -10.60 -5.91
CA LYS A 101 -3.22 -11.51 -5.56
C LYS A 101 -3.37 -11.69 -4.05
N ALA A 102 -4.59 -11.65 -3.55
CA ALA A 102 -4.90 -11.96 -2.16
C ALA A 102 -4.47 -13.40 -1.77
N ALA A 103 -4.46 -14.33 -2.72
CA ALA A 103 -3.98 -15.70 -2.50
C ALA A 103 -2.47 -15.78 -2.19
N ASP A 104 -1.70 -14.76 -2.55
CA ASP A 104 -0.26 -14.68 -2.30
C ASP A 104 0.08 -13.88 -1.04
N GLN A 105 -0.92 -13.55 -0.23
CA GLN A 105 -0.75 -12.88 1.04
C GLN A 105 -0.41 -13.87 2.16
N ILE A 106 0.45 -13.43 3.07
CA ILE A 106 0.71 -14.11 4.34
C ILE A 106 0.27 -13.20 5.47
N LYS A 107 -0.51 -13.75 6.41
CA LYS A 107 -0.89 -13.03 7.61
C LYS A 107 0.32 -12.84 8.53
N LEU A 108 0.52 -11.64 9.01
CA LEU A 108 1.56 -11.30 9.98
C LEU A 108 0.99 -11.29 11.40
N CYS A 109 1.70 -11.95 12.32
CA CYS A 109 1.41 -11.91 13.76
C CYS A 109 2.31 -10.87 14.42
N LEU A 110 1.89 -9.61 14.40
CA LEU A 110 2.64 -8.47 14.92
C LEU A 110 2.06 -8.00 16.26
N SER A 111 2.92 -7.47 17.14
CA SER A 111 2.52 -6.76 18.36
C SER A 111 2.20 -5.29 18.07
N SER A 112 2.91 -4.68 17.12
CA SER A 112 2.61 -3.33 16.61
C SER A 112 3.12 -3.13 15.19
N ILE A 113 2.51 -2.17 14.50
CA ILE A 113 2.95 -1.62 13.23
C ILE A 113 2.87 -0.10 13.29
N ASP A 114 3.94 0.58 12.91
CA ASP A 114 4.03 2.02 12.91
C ASP A 114 4.45 2.52 11.53
N PHE A 115 3.66 3.44 10.98
CA PHE A 115 4.00 4.19 9.76
C PHE A 115 4.35 5.63 10.14
N SER A 116 5.56 6.04 9.87
CA SER A 116 5.98 7.43 9.97
C SER A 116 6.09 8.03 8.57
N THR A 117 5.26 9.01 8.26
CA THR A 117 5.28 9.72 6.99
C THR A 117 5.97 11.06 7.16
N GLU A 118 6.90 11.38 6.26
CA GLU A 118 7.56 12.69 6.29
C GLU A 118 6.64 13.76 5.70
N ALA A 119 6.57 14.90 6.38
CA ALA A 119 5.96 16.09 5.83
C ALA A 119 6.91 16.76 4.83
N GLY A 120 6.35 17.38 3.78
CA GLY A 120 7.13 18.27 2.92
C GLY A 120 7.69 19.43 3.72
N GLY A 121 8.89 19.85 3.37
CA GLY A 121 9.55 21.01 3.95
C GLY A 121 9.23 22.29 3.18
N SER A 122 9.85 23.39 3.60
CA SER A 122 9.92 24.63 2.84
C SER A 122 11.37 25.07 2.69
N VAL A 123 11.73 25.51 1.51
CA VAL A 123 13.03 26.11 1.26
C VAL A 123 12.87 27.62 1.13
N SER A 124 13.65 28.38 1.90
CA SER A 124 13.69 29.83 1.75
C SER A 124 14.37 30.17 0.41
N VAL A 125 13.67 30.91 -0.42
CA VAL A 125 14.14 31.40 -1.72
C VAL A 125 14.11 32.92 -1.75
N GLY A 126 14.63 33.54 -0.69
CA GLY A 126 14.66 34.98 -0.60
C GLY A 126 15.20 35.64 -1.87
N THR A 127 14.48 36.63 -2.40
CA THR A 127 14.90 37.47 -3.51
C THR A 127 15.18 38.88 -3.01
N PHE A 128 15.81 39.70 -3.83
CA PHE A 128 16.00 41.12 -3.49
C PHE A 128 14.66 41.87 -3.28
N CYS A 129 13.56 41.36 -3.86
CA CYS A 129 12.24 41.95 -3.72
C CYS A 129 11.43 41.35 -2.57
N ASP A 130 11.71 40.11 -2.20
CA ASP A 130 11.06 39.42 -1.09
C ASP A 130 12.05 38.45 -0.42
N PRO A 131 12.75 38.93 0.63
CA PRO A 131 13.73 38.09 1.35
C PRO A 131 13.07 36.99 2.21
N SER A 132 11.75 37.02 2.39
CA SER A 132 11.00 36.03 3.17
C SER A 132 10.30 34.98 2.29
N ALA A 133 10.46 35.05 0.98
CA ALA A 133 9.85 34.07 0.08
C ALA A 133 10.32 32.65 0.38
N SER A 134 9.38 31.72 0.41
CA SER A 134 9.65 30.30 0.60
C SER A 134 8.86 29.47 -0.40
N ILE A 135 9.46 28.38 -0.87
CA ILE A 135 8.80 27.41 -1.75
C ILE A 135 8.58 26.12 -0.93
N ALA A 136 7.36 25.61 -0.92
CA ALA A 136 7.07 24.31 -0.35
C ALA A 136 7.74 23.22 -1.19
N THR A 137 8.50 22.35 -0.53
CA THR A 137 9.12 21.17 -1.15
C THR A 137 8.31 19.92 -0.79
N PRO A 138 8.10 18.99 -1.74
CA PRO A 138 7.54 17.70 -1.40
C PRO A 138 8.47 16.95 -0.43
N ALA A 139 7.92 16.03 0.36
CA ALA A 139 8.73 15.13 1.19
C ALA A 139 9.71 14.35 0.31
N ALA A 140 10.97 14.24 0.75
CA ALA A 140 12.02 13.53 0.02
C ALA A 140 11.75 12.02 -0.02
N THR A 141 11.11 11.48 1.03
CA THR A 141 10.74 10.08 1.13
C THR A 141 9.26 9.93 1.47
N ALA A 142 8.69 8.78 1.13
CA ALA A 142 7.31 8.47 1.50
C ALA A 142 7.14 8.19 3.01
N GLY A 143 8.25 7.96 3.72
CA GLY A 143 8.29 7.67 5.15
C GLY A 143 8.94 6.32 5.47
N THR A 144 8.80 5.92 6.72
CA THR A 144 9.34 4.65 7.25
C THR A 144 8.24 3.77 7.81
N VAL A 145 8.53 2.48 7.89
CA VAL A 145 7.68 1.49 8.55
C VAL A 145 8.49 0.75 9.61
N THR A 146 7.88 0.52 10.76
CA THR A 146 8.45 -0.31 11.83
C THR A 146 7.43 -1.37 12.22
N LEU A 147 7.86 -2.64 12.21
CA LEU A 147 7.06 -3.81 12.53
C LEU A 147 7.66 -4.49 13.74
N ASN A 148 6.88 -4.66 14.80
CA ASN A 148 7.32 -5.35 16.00
C ASN A 148 6.51 -6.63 16.20
N GLY A 149 7.16 -7.69 16.64
CA GLY A 149 6.50 -8.97 16.90
C GLY A 149 7.33 -9.89 17.78
N PHE A 150 6.84 -11.10 17.96
CA PHE A 150 7.53 -12.15 18.67
C PHE A 150 7.99 -13.23 17.70
N ILE A 151 9.15 -13.83 17.98
CA ILE A 151 9.69 -14.89 17.15
C ILE A 151 8.91 -16.18 17.42
N ASP A 152 8.24 -16.66 16.39
CA ASP A 152 7.70 -18.00 16.31
C ASP A 152 8.28 -18.69 15.08
N LYS A 153 9.04 -19.75 15.27
CA LYS A 153 9.68 -20.52 14.19
C LYS A 153 8.65 -21.18 13.26
N ALA A 154 7.45 -21.42 13.75
CA ALA A 154 6.35 -21.99 12.97
C ALA A 154 5.55 -20.93 12.21
N ASP A 155 5.78 -19.62 12.49
CA ASP A 155 5.07 -18.53 11.83
C ASP A 155 5.66 -18.28 10.43
N THR A 156 4.87 -18.57 9.42
CA THR A 156 5.22 -18.30 8.01
C THR A 156 5.36 -16.81 7.72
N GLY A 157 4.64 -15.95 8.47
CA GLY A 157 4.75 -14.49 8.36
C GLY A 157 6.12 -13.99 8.78
N TYR A 158 6.64 -14.50 9.90
CA TYR A 158 8.00 -14.18 10.34
C TYR A 158 9.06 -14.63 9.34
N ALA A 159 8.93 -15.85 8.80
CA ALA A 159 9.85 -16.36 7.78
C ALA A 159 9.86 -15.47 6.50
N GLU A 160 8.70 -14.97 6.08
CA GLU A 160 8.61 -14.06 4.92
C GLU A 160 9.18 -12.66 5.23
N LEU A 161 9.05 -12.18 6.48
CA LEU A 161 9.68 -10.92 6.91
C LEU A 161 11.22 -11.01 6.86
N LEU A 162 11.79 -12.13 7.31
CA LEU A 162 13.23 -12.38 7.21
C LEU A 162 13.68 -12.32 5.75
N LYS A 163 13.01 -13.07 4.88
CA LYS A 163 13.30 -13.07 3.45
C LYS A 163 13.16 -11.67 2.84
N ALA A 164 12.14 -10.90 3.26
CA ALA A 164 11.92 -9.54 2.79
C ALA A 164 13.07 -8.59 3.15
N ALA A 165 13.66 -8.76 4.32
CA ALA A 165 14.80 -7.96 4.76
C ALA A 165 16.12 -8.38 4.08
N GLU A 166 16.24 -9.67 3.73
CA GLU A 166 17.44 -10.21 3.05
C GLU A 166 17.48 -9.81 1.57
N ASP A 167 16.35 -9.91 0.87
CA ASP A 167 16.30 -9.64 -0.58
C ASP A 167 16.09 -8.17 -0.92
N GLY A 168 15.61 -7.35 0.03
CA GLY A 168 15.37 -5.92 -0.15
C GLY A 168 14.32 -5.61 -1.23
N VAL A 169 13.53 -6.59 -1.64
CA VAL A 169 12.49 -6.42 -2.67
C VAL A 169 11.26 -5.77 -2.05
N ALA A 170 10.72 -4.76 -2.73
CA ALA A 170 9.48 -4.11 -2.32
C ALA A 170 8.32 -5.10 -2.28
N ARG A 171 7.56 -5.05 -1.18
CA ARG A 171 6.36 -5.86 -0.96
C ARG A 171 5.19 -4.97 -0.61
N MET A 172 3.99 -5.48 -0.83
CA MET A 172 2.78 -4.78 -0.44
C MET A 172 2.37 -5.22 0.97
N ILE A 173 2.20 -4.27 1.89
CA ILE A 173 1.52 -4.50 3.18
C ILE A 173 0.09 -4.02 3.06
N GLU A 174 -0.83 -4.84 3.53
CA GLU A 174 -2.25 -4.53 3.64
C GLU A 174 -2.68 -4.71 5.10
N ILE A 175 -3.34 -3.68 5.63
CA ILE A 175 -3.97 -3.70 6.95
C ILE A 175 -5.46 -3.66 6.73
N VAL A 176 -6.15 -4.72 7.13
CA VAL A 176 -7.61 -4.80 7.11
C VAL A 176 -8.13 -4.28 8.43
N LEU A 177 -8.90 -3.20 8.38
CA LEU A 177 -9.51 -2.59 9.55
C LEU A 177 -10.71 -3.43 10.02
N PRO A 178 -10.95 -3.54 11.33
CA PRO A 178 -12.07 -4.32 11.87
C PRO A 178 -13.41 -3.73 11.43
N GLN A 179 -14.45 -4.57 11.38
CA GLN A 179 -15.84 -4.17 11.10
C GLN A 179 -16.03 -3.50 9.72
N ASP A 180 -15.34 -3.97 8.70
CA ASP A 180 -15.42 -3.45 7.33
C ASP A 180 -15.14 -1.94 7.19
N GLN A 181 -14.34 -1.40 8.10
CA GLN A 181 -14.00 0.04 8.11
C GLN A 181 -12.96 0.43 7.06
N GLY A 182 -12.55 -0.52 6.23
CA GLY A 182 -11.67 -0.26 5.11
C GLY A 182 -10.28 -0.89 5.26
N TYR A 183 -9.36 -0.35 4.49
CA TYR A 183 -8.01 -0.90 4.32
C TYR A 183 -6.97 0.21 4.40
N ILE A 184 -5.77 -0.14 4.87
CA ILE A 184 -4.57 0.70 4.71
C ILE A 184 -3.59 -0.13 3.90
N VAL A 185 -3.15 0.39 2.77
CA VAL A 185 -2.25 -0.32 1.86
C VAL A 185 -1.01 0.53 1.60
N ALA A 186 0.17 -0.09 1.67
CA ALA A 186 1.43 0.58 1.40
C ALA A 186 2.47 -0.39 0.80
N PRO A 187 3.21 0.03 -0.23
CA PRO A 187 4.41 -0.66 -0.67
C PRO A 187 5.54 -0.40 0.32
N VAL A 188 6.20 -1.45 0.80
CA VAL A 188 7.28 -1.38 1.77
C VAL A 188 8.51 -2.11 1.27
N THR A 189 9.68 -1.59 1.59
CA THR A 189 10.97 -2.26 1.38
C THR A 189 11.63 -2.38 2.74
N LEU A 190 11.74 -3.60 3.26
CA LEU A 190 12.41 -3.86 4.52
C LEU A 190 13.92 -3.78 4.33
N SER A 191 14.61 -3.19 5.29
CA SER A 191 16.06 -2.98 5.23
C SER A 191 16.81 -3.64 6.38
N SER A 192 16.12 -3.94 7.47
CA SER A 192 16.76 -4.55 8.64
C SER A 192 15.76 -5.29 9.51
N ILE A 193 16.25 -6.34 10.18
CA ILE A 193 15.57 -6.99 11.29
C ILE A 193 16.55 -7.06 12.46
N GLY A 194 16.12 -6.53 13.60
CA GLY A 194 16.81 -6.65 14.89
C GLY A 194 16.06 -7.61 15.80
N TRP A 195 16.77 -8.24 16.71
CA TRP A 195 16.21 -9.16 17.71
C TRP A 195 16.41 -8.61 19.11
N GLN A 196 15.40 -8.79 19.94
CA GLN A 196 15.46 -8.47 21.36
C GLN A 196 15.34 -9.75 22.15
N THR A 197 16.40 -10.08 22.89
CA THR A 197 16.46 -11.30 23.73
C THR A 197 16.44 -10.91 25.21
N PRO A 198 15.27 -10.77 25.84
CA PRO A 198 15.19 -10.50 27.28
C PRO A 198 15.70 -11.71 28.07
N LEU A 199 16.14 -11.48 29.30
CA LEU A 199 16.60 -12.55 30.20
C LEU A 199 15.50 -13.55 30.50
N GLU A 200 14.25 -13.06 30.55
CA GLU A 200 13.03 -13.86 30.73
C GLU A 200 11.95 -13.38 29.78
N GLY A 201 11.14 -14.29 29.23
CA GLY A 201 10.02 -13.97 28.36
C GLY A 201 10.22 -14.36 26.90
N ALA A 202 9.34 -13.86 26.04
CA ALA A 202 9.37 -14.14 24.62
C ALA A 202 10.44 -13.30 23.90
N ILE A 203 11.14 -13.91 22.96
CA ILE A 203 12.10 -13.21 22.10
C ILE A 203 11.31 -12.37 21.10
N GLY A 204 11.56 -11.07 21.09
CA GLY A 204 10.96 -10.13 20.16
C GLY A 204 11.82 -9.87 18.93
N PHE A 205 11.19 -9.34 17.89
CA PHE A 205 11.89 -8.78 16.75
C PHE A 205 11.34 -7.38 16.40
N THR A 206 12.18 -6.59 15.77
CA THR A 206 11.82 -5.31 15.16
C THR A 206 12.32 -5.32 13.72
N ALA A 207 11.43 -5.22 12.76
CA ALA A 207 11.76 -5.03 11.35
C ALA A 207 11.53 -3.58 10.95
N SER A 208 12.48 -2.98 10.27
CA SER A 208 12.40 -1.59 9.81
C SER A 208 12.61 -1.50 8.31
N GLY A 209 11.97 -0.52 7.69
CA GLY A 209 12.07 -0.32 6.26
C GLY A 209 11.54 1.05 5.82
N SER A 210 11.60 1.28 4.52
CA SER A 210 11.07 2.46 3.88
C SER A 210 9.73 2.19 3.19
N LEU A 211 8.89 3.21 3.11
CA LEU A 211 7.67 3.20 2.31
C LEU A 211 8.03 3.57 0.87
N GLY A 212 7.52 2.84 -0.10
CA GLY A 212 7.67 3.17 -1.52
C GLY A 212 6.72 4.29 -1.97
N SER A 213 5.61 4.47 -1.26
CA SER A 213 4.67 5.59 -1.39
C SER A 213 3.97 5.82 -0.05
N LYS A 214 3.28 6.96 0.10
CA LYS A 214 2.45 7.20 1.29
C LYS A 214 1.39 6.12 1.41
N PRO A 215 1.10 5.62 2.63
CA PRO A 215 0.00 4.70 2.87
C PRO A 215 -1.32 5.28 2.36
N VAL A 216 -2.10 4.47 1.66
CA VAL A 216 -3.41 4.85 1.15
C VAL A 216 -4.47 4.29 2.09
N HIS A 217 -5.34 5.17 2.61
CA HIS A 217 -6.48 4.80 3.42
C HIS A 217 -7.70 4.68 2.52
N LEU A 218 -8.32 3.50 2.50
CA LEU A 218 -9.46 3.15 1.64
C LEU A 218 -10.66 2.87 2.55
N PHE A 219 -11.66 3.75 2.53
CA PHE A 219 -12.88 3.67 3.35
C PHE A 219 -14.12 3.47 2.50
#